data_17831c578e6c53c365aa3b115854f670
#
_entry.id   17831c578e6c53c365aa3b115854f670
#
_cell.length_a   1.000
_cell.length_b   1.000
_cell.length_c   1.000
_cell.angle_alpha   90.00
_cell.angle_beta   90.00
_cell.angle_gamma   90.00
#
_symmetry.space_group_name_H-M   'P 1'
#
loop_
_entity.id
_entity.type
_entity.pdbx_description
1 polymer ?
#
loop_
_entity_poly.entity_id
_entity_poly.type
_entity_poly.pdbx_seq_one_letter_code
_entity_poly.pdbx_strand_id
1 'polypeptide(L)' 'MMFSKTVEGDAIRIEISGQLDSMTAPELRPSFEALLQENPKRIVLDLSGLRLIDSSGVGAIVSLFKQVRAAGGAFDVVG' A
#
# COMPACT_ATOMS: atom_id res chain seq x y z
N MET A 1 -3.46 9.59 9.39
CA MET A 1 -2.94 8.36 8.76
C MET A 1 -1.43 8.31 8.91
N MET A 2 -0.91 7.16 9.21
CA MET A 2 0.54 6.95 9.23
C MET A 2 0.91 5.87 8.24
N PHE A 3 2.03 6.09 7.56
CA PHE A 3 2.55 5.18 6.54
C PHE A 3 4.00 4.85 6.88
N SER A 4 4.32 3.58 6.94
CA SER A 4 5.72 3.17 7.13
C SER A 4 6.08 2.08 6.13
N LYS A 5 7.36 2.05 5.78
CA LYS A 5 7.90 1.15 4.77
C LYS A 5 9.13 0.47 5.35
N THR A 6 9.19 -0.85 5.23
CA THR A 6 10.34 -1.64 5.66
C THR A 6 10.74 -2.58 4.53
N VAL A 7 12.01 -2.61 4.20
CA VAL A 7 12.53 -3.53 3.19
C VAL A 7 12.93 -4.83 3.89
N GLU A 8 12.38 -5.95 3.42
CA GLU A 8 12.61 -7.29 3.99
C GLU A 8 13.04 -8.23 2.86
N GLY A 9 14.35 -8.29 2.59
CA GLY A 9 14.86 -9.08 1.47
C GLY A 9 14.40 -8.50 0.13
N ASP A 10 13.72 -9.31 -0.67
CA ASP A 10 13.14 -8.85 -1.94
C ASP A 10 11.70 -8.35 -1.80
N ALA A 11 11.18 -8.34 -0.57
CA ALA A 11 9.85 -7.85 -0.26
C ALA A 11 9.90 -6.46 0.37
N ILE A 12 8.84 -5.68 0.16
CA ILE A 12 8.65 -4.42 0.84
C ILE A 12 7.38 -4.54 1.67
N ARG A 13 7.53 -4.31 2.97
CA ARG A 13 6.40 -4.31 3.89
C ARG A 13 5.93 -2.88 4.08
N ILE A 14 4.64 -2.66 3.91
CA ILE A 14 4.00 -1.37 4.10
C ILE A 14 2.98 -1.50 5.22
N GLU A 15 3.05 -0.60 6.19
CA GLU A 15 2.07 -0.53 7.26
C GLU A 15 1.33 0.79 7.16
N ILE A 16 0.00 0.72 7.12
CA ILE A 16 -0.87 1.89 7.10
C ILE A 16 -1.74 1.83 8.34
N SER A 17 -1.78 2.92 9.09
CA SER A 17 -2.56 2.99 10.32
C SER A 17 -3.38 4.27 10.37
N GLY A 18 -4.38 4.28 11.24
CA GLY A 18 -5.29 5.41 11.42
C GLY A 18 -6.50 5.31 10.52
N GLN A 19 -6.79 6.37 9.78
CA GLN A 19 -7.96 6.44 8.91
C GLN A 19 -7.52 6.60 7.46
N LEU A 20 -8.11 5.81 6.59
CA LEU A 20 -7.86 5.87 5.15
C LEU A 20 -9.18 6.17 4.46
N ASP A 21 -9.37 7.43 4.09
CA ASP A 21 -10.62 7.96 3.53
C ASP A 21 -10.32 8.92 2.38
N SER A 22 -11.35 9.64 1.92
CA SER A 22 -11.19 10.56 0.79
C SER A 22 -10.22 11.70 1.08
N MET A 23 -10.00 12.04 2.35
CA MET A 23 -9.06 13.10 2.75
C MET A 23 -7.62 12.60 2.77
N THR A 24 -7.42 11.36 3.19
CA THR A 24 -6.08 10.80 3.39
C THR A 24 -5.59 9.94 2.24
N ALA A 25 -6.49 9.30 1.50
CA ALA A 25 -6.10 8.43 0.38
C ALA A 25 -5.18 9.14 -0.64
N PRO A 26 -5.41 10.42 -1.01
CA PRO A 26 -4.49 11.10 -1.93
C PRO A 26 -3.06 11.22 -1.42
N GLU A 27 -2.85 11.18 -0.11
CA GLU A 27 -1.51 11.26 0.49
C GLU A 27 -0.70 10.01 0.19
N LEU A 28 -1.34 8.89 -0.13
CA LEU A 28 -0.65 7.65 -0.47
C LEU A 28 -0.07 7.65 -1.87
N ARG A 29 -0.61 8.47 -2.76
CA ARG A 29 -0.22 8.42 -4.17
C ARG A 29 1.29 8.60 -4.38
N PRO A 30 1.94 9.65 -3.86
CA PRO A 30 3.38 9.80 -4.07
C PRO A 30 4.19 8.68 -3.43
N SER A 31 3.74 8.17 -2.28
CA SER A 31 4.41 7.04 -1.63
C SER A 31 4.31 5.78 -2.46
N PHE A 32 3.15 5.51 -3.03
CA PHE A 32 2.94 4.34 -3.88
C PHE A 32 3.69 4.46 -5.20
N GLU A 33 3.74 5.66 -5.79
CA GLU A 33 4.50 5.89 -7.02
C GLU A 33 5.99 5.63 -6.80
N ALA A 34 6.54 6.13 -5.70
CA ALA A 34 7.94 5.89 -5.36
C ALA A 34 8.21 4.40 -5.15
N LEU A 35 7.28 3.71 -4.50
CA LEU A 35 7.38 2.28 -4.25
C LEU A 35 7.41 1.48 -5.56
N LEU A 36 6.54 1.83 -6.50
CA LEU A 36 6.45 1.14 -7.78
C LEU A 36 7.72 1.32 -8.61
N GLN A 37 8.40 2.46 -8.47
CA GLN A 37 9.66 2.70 -9.18
C GLN A 37 10.80 1.82 -8.68
N GLU A 38 10.71 1.32 -7.47
CA GLU A 38 11.69 0.36 -6.93
C GLU A 38 11.51 -1.03 -7.53
N ASN A 39 10.41 -1.25 -8.25
CA ASN A 39 10.11 -2.50 -8.94
C ASN A 39 10.17 -3.71 -7.99
N PRO A 40 9.44 -3.68 -6.89
CA PRO A 40 9.53 -4.73 -5.87
C PRO A 40 8.98 -6.05 -6.40
N LYS A 41 9.59 -7.15 -5.99
CA LYS A 41 9.13 -8.47 -6.34
C LYS A 41 7.90 -8.87 -5.53
N ARG A 42 7.79 -8.36 -4.32
CA ARG A 42 6.67 -8.64 -3.42
C ARG A 42 6.37 -7.42 -2.57
N ILE A 43 5.09 -7.13 -2.41
CA ILE A 43 4.63 -6.13 -1.45
C ILE A 43 3.73 -6.84 -0.44
N VAL A 44 3.98 -6.59 0.83
CA VAL A 44 3.12 -7.03 1.93
C VAL A 44 2.49 -5.78 2.53
N LEU A 45 1.17 -5.67 2.41
CA LEU A 45 0.44 -4.53 2.93
C LEU A 45 -0.23 -4.92 4.24
N ASP A 46 0.21 -4.31 5.33
CA ASP A 46 -0.31 -4.57 6.67
C ASP A 46 -1.29 -3.46 7.04
N LEU A 47 -2.56 -3.82 7.17
CA LEU A 47 -3.63 -2.91 7.50
C LEU A 47 -4.13 -3.09 8.94
N SER A 48 -3.40 -3.83 9.76
CA SER A 48 -3.84 -4.12 11.13
C SER A 48 -4.01 -2.87 11.99
N GLY A 49 -3.31 -1.79 11.66
CA GLY A 49 -3.43 -0.52 12.36
C GLY A 49 -4.51 0.41 11.83
N LEU A 50 -5.22 0.02 10.76
CA LEU A 50 -6.32 0.83 10.25
C LEU A 50 -7.54 0.75 11.16
N ARG A 51 -8.11 1.90 11.46
CA ARG A 51 -9.31 2.02 12.29
C ARG A 51 -10.54 2.32 11.45
N LEU A 52 -10.34 2.89 10.27
CA LEU A 52 -11.40 3.22 9.34
C LEU A 52 -10.86 3.19 7.92
N ILE A 53 -11.64 2.61 7.01
CA ILE A 53 -11.34 2.65 5.57
C ILE A 53 -12.67 2.83 4.82
N ASP A 54 -12.70 3.73 3.86
CA ASP A 54 -13.85 3.91 2.98
C ASP A 54 -13.52 3.49 1.55
N SER A 55 -14.45 3.74 0.63
CA SER A 55 -14.29 3.33 -0.77
C SER A 55 -13.09 4.02 -1.45
N SER A 56 -12.74 5.25 -1.04
CA SER A 56 -11.56 5.94 -1.57
C SER A 56 -10.28 5.22 -1.16
N GLY A 57 -10.21 4.76 0.09
CA GLY A 57 -9.07 4.00 0.57
C GLY A 57 -8.97 2.64 -0.11
N VAL A 58 -10.09 1.94 -0.25
CA VAL A 58 -10.13 0.67 -0.98
C VAL A 58 -9.65 0.85 -2.41
N GLY A 59 -10.12 1.92 -3.08
CA GLY A 59 -9.71 2.22 -4.45
C GLY A 59 -8.21 2.44 -4.59
N ALA A 60 -7.60 3.15 -3.64
CA ALA A 60 -6.16 3.38 -3.65
C ALA A 60 -5.38 2.07 -3.52
N ILE A 61 -5.82 1.19 -2.62
CA ILE A 61 -5.18 -0.10 -2.41
C ILE A 61 -5.34 -0.99 -3.64
N VAL A 62 -6.53 -1.04 -4.24
CA VAL A 62 -6.79 -1.83 -5.44
C VAL A 62 -5.93 -1.33 -6.60
N SER A 63 -5.77 -0.01 -6.73
CA SER A 63 -4.91 0.58 -7.75
C SER A 63 -3.46 0.11 -7.59
N LEU A 64 -2.95 0.13 -6.38
CA LEU A 64 -1.60 -0.37 -6.09
C LEU A 64 -1.48 -1.86 -6.45
N PHE A 65 -2.45 -2.66 -6.03
CA PHE A 65 -2.49 -4.09 -6.33
C PHE A 65 -2.39 -4.33 -7.84
N LYS A 66 -3.20 -3.65 -8.62
CA LYS A 66 -3.21 -3.82 -10.08
C LYS A 66 -1.87 -3.46 -10.69
N GLN A 67 -1.26 -2.38 -10.24
CA GLN A 67 0.01 -1.93 -10.80
C GLN A 67 1.16 -2.88 -10.45
N VAL A 68 1.17 -3.40 -9.22
CA VAL A 68 2.19 -4.38 -8.80
C VAL A 68 2.04 -5.66 -9.62
N ARG A 69 0.82 -6.15 -9.80
CA ARG A 69 0.58 -7.37 -10.56
C ARG A 69 0.91 -7.17 -12.04
N ALA A 70 0.62 -6.01 -12.60
CA ALA A 70 0.94 -5.70 -13.98
C ALA A 70 2.46 -5.69 -14.22
N ALA A 71 3.23 -5.33 -13.21
CA ALA A 71 4.70 -5.34 -13.28
C ALA A 71 5.29 -6.70 -12.94
N GLY A 72 4.46 -7.72 -12.70
CA GLY A 72 4.91 -9.08 -12.42
C GLY A 72 5.21 -9.35 -10.95
N GLY A 73 4.87 -8.43 -10.06
CA GLY A 73 5.09 -8.59 -8.62
C GLY A 73 3.98 -9.35 -7.92
N ALA A 74 4.28 -9.82 -6.70
CA ALA A 74 3.30 -10.42 -5.80
C ALA A 74 2.81 -9.37 -4.82
N PHE A 75 1.57 -9.53 -4.35
CA PHE A 75 0.93 -8.59 -3.47
C PHE A 75 0.10 -9.34 -2.43
N ASP A 76 0.44 -9.17 -1.16
CA ASP A 76 -0.28 -9.79 -0.05
C ASP A 76 -0.83 -8.71 0.87
N VAL A 77 -2.03 -8.94 1.40
CA VAL A 77 -2.65 -8.06 2.38
C VAL A 77 -2.81 -8.83 3.67
N VAL A 78 -2.37 -8.25 4.78
CA VAL A 78 -2.47 -8.84 6.11
C VAL A 78 -3.14 -7.84 7.06
N GLY A 79 -3.71 -8.38 8.12
CA GLY A 79 -4.45 -7.58 9.10
C GLY A 79 -5.95 -7.54 8.81
#